data_c65395683b3530bb516bb800de48310e
#
_entry.id   c65395683b3530bb516bb800de48310e
#
_cell.length_a   1.000
_cell.length_b   1.000
_cell.length_c   1.000
_cell.angle_alpha   90.00
_cell.angle_beta   90.00
_cell.angle_gamma   90.00
#
_symmetry.space_group_name_H-M   'P 1'
#
loop_
_entity.id
_entity.type
_entity.pdbx_description
1 polymer ?
#
loop_
_entity_poly.entity_id
_entity_poly.type
_entity_poly.pdbx_seq_one_letter_code
_entity_poly.pdbx_strand_id
1 'polypeptide(L)'
;MSFWTRRKAIDTITAGIDGAHQLKKTLSWPHLVALGVGAIVGTGIYTLTGIGAGLAGPGVILSFLIAGAVCACAALCYAELSTLMPAAGSAYTYSYAAMGEPVAWFVGWSLILEYTLVCAAVSVGWSAHAHDLFKAAGFPELLLNGPHVVLADGGHGLVNLPAVIISMAVAGLLALGTRESATVNMVLVAVKIIALVIFVVLCLPVFDASHFTPFMPNGFQARLPAGAGPDAAKVGVMAAASLIFFAFYGFDAVSTAAEETKNPKRDLTIGIVGSMAACTAIYMIVAAASIGASRAEVFSKSEAPLVFILETLKHGKMAQLVALAAVVALPTVILAFMYGQSRIFFVMARDGLLPRALSKVNAKTGTPVLMTLLTGVLSAVLSGFLSLKDIAELANAGTLAAFIAVGASVIVLRLREPNRPRVFSTPLWPLVAPAGILGCLYLFYSLPAKTQHYFLYAHLIGAVIYVLYGMRKSVLAQAEKAAS
;
A
#
# COMPACT_ATOMS: atom_id res chain seq x y z
N MET A 1 18.76 -21.30 -23.25
CA MET A 1 17.37 -21.37 -22.76
C MET A 1 16.57 -20.19 -23.33
N SER A 2 15.24 -20.34 -23.53
CA SER A 2 14.38 -19.21 -23.92
C SER A 2 14.30 -18.23 -22.77
N PHE A 3 14.26 -16.91 -23.01
CA PHE A 3 14.15 -15.89 -21.97
C PHE A 3 12.92 -16.08 -21.04
N TRP A 4 11.89 -16.78 -21.51
CA TRP A 4 10.71 -17.17 -20.73
C TRP A 4 11.01 -18.19 -19.61
N THR A 5 12.10 -18.94 -19.72
CA THR A 5 12.44 -20.03 -18.79
C THR A 5 13.51 -19.65 -17.78
N ARG A 6 14.05 -18.42 -17.85
CA ARG A 6 15.04 -17.91 -16.88
C ARG A 6 14.42 -17.76 -15.52
N ARG A 7 14.88 -18.55 -14.54
CA ARG A 7 14.39 -18.56 -13.17
C ARG A 7 15.54 -18.56 -12.19
N LYS A 8 15.34 -17.95 -11.05
CA LYS A 8 16.27 -18.00 -9.94
C LYS A 8 15.93 -19.22 -9.06
N ALA A 9 16.90 -20.09 -8.82
CA ALA A 9 16.70 -21.21 -7.90
C ALA A 9 16.48 -20.68 -6.47
N ILE A 10 15.54 -21.27 -5.74
CA ILE A 10 15.23 -20.89 -4.35
C ILE A 10 16.49 -21.02 -3.49
N ASP A 11 17.28 -22.08 -3.68
CA ASP A 11 18.50 -22.33 -2.92
C ASP A 11 19.58 -21.28 -3.18
N THR A 12 19.64 -20.73 -4.40
CA THR A 12 20.53 -19.59 -4.73
C THR A 12 20.06 -18.30 -4.05
N ILE A 13 18.74 -18.08 -3.94
CA ILE A 13 18.17 -16.92 -3.24
C ILE A 13 18.51 -17.00 -1.75
N THR A 14 18.29 -18.16 -1.11
CA THR A 14 18.56 -18.37 0.32
C THR A 14 20.04 -18.34 0.64
N ALA A 15 20.91 -18.93 -0.18
CA ALA A 15 22.37 -18.88 0.00
C ALA A 15 22.94 -17.46 -0.14
N GLY A 16 22.33 -16.61 -0.98
CA GLY A 16 22.72 -15.22 -1.14
C GLY A 16 22.46 -14.34 0.09
N ILE A 17 21.62 -14.81 1.03
CA ILE A 17 21.29 -14.12 2.28
C ILE A 17 22.39 -14.35 3.35
N ASP A 18 23.09 -15.48 3.30
CA ASP A 18 24.14 -15.86 4.27
C ASP A 18 25.54 -15.26 3.93
N GLY A 19 25.63 -14.35 2.96
CA GLY A 19 26.86 -13.71 2.49
C GLY A 19 27.33 -12.53 3.34
N ALA A 20 28.45 -11.88 2.91
CA ALA A 20 29.22 -10.87 3.65
C ALA A 20 28.49 -9.56 4.02
N HIS A 21 27.23 -9.37 3.63
CA HIS A 21 26.40 -8.17 3.90
C HIS A 21 25.11 -8.56 4.62
N GLN A 22 25.22 -9.24 5.78
CA GLN A 22 24.05 -9.59 6.58
C GLN A 22 23.47 -8.34 7.28
N LEU A 23 22.16 -8.15 7.14
CA LEU A 23 21.43 -7.18 7.95
C LEU A 23 21.34 -7.70 9.39
N LYS A 24 21.43 -6.77 10.36
CA LYS A 24 21.42 -7.14 11.78
C LYS A 24 20.03 -7.62 12.20
N LYS A 25 19.92 -8.88 12.62
CA LYS A 25 18.67 -9.50 13.09
C LYS A 25 18.22 -8.91 14.42
N THR A 26 17.36 -7.90 14.38
CA THR A 26 16.89 -7.18 15.57
C THR A 26 15.38 -7.34 15.81
N LEU A 27 14.60 -7.67 14.78
CA LEU A 27 13.14 -7.67 14.82
C LEU A 27 12.59 -9.00 15.35
N SER A 28 11.62 -8.93 16.24
CA SER A 28 10.80 -10.03 16.73
C SER A 28 9.34 -9.82 16.33
N TRP A 29 8.49 -10.84 16.55
CA TRP A 29 7.08 -10.78 16.12
C TRP A 29 6.30 -9.54 16.59
N PRO A 30 6.45 -8.96 17.80
CA PRO A 30 5.74 -7.74 18.16
C PRO A 30 6.16 -6.54 17.30
N HIS A 31 7.46 -6.46 16.96
CA HIS A 31 7.96 -5.41 16.08
C HIS A 31 7.40 -5.57 14.66
N LEU A 32 7.27 -6.81 14.17
CA LEU A 32 6.71 -7.09 12.84
C LEU A 32 5.20 -6.82 12.78
N VAL A 33 4.44 -7.16 13.82
CA VAL A 33 3.02 -6.79 13.93
C VAL A 33 2.89 -5.27 13.97
N ALA A 34 3.70 -4.57 14.80
CA ALA A 34 3.69 -3.12 14.84
C ALA A 34 4.10 -2.49 13.50
N LEU A 35 5.07 -3.08 12.79
CA LEU A 35 5.46 -2.66 11.45
C LEU A 35 4.28 -2.80 10.47
N GLY A 36 3.63 -3.96 10.45
CA GLY A 36 2.47 -4.21 9.59
C GLY A 36 1.28 -3.30 9.92
N VAL A 37 0.88 -3.21 11.19
CA VAL A 37 -0.19 -2.30 11.63
C VAL A 37 0.18 -0.84 11.32
N GLY A 38 1.44 -0.45 11.55
CA GLY A 38 1.95 0.89 11.26
C GLY A 38 1.88 1.24 9.78
N ALA A 39 2.18 0.30 8.89
CA ALA A 39 2.10 0.47 7.45
C ALA A 39 0.65 0.43 6.93
N ILE A 40 -0.20 -0.45 7.47
CA ILE A 40 -1.60 -0.59 7.08
C ILE A 40 -2.46 0.57 7.58
N VAL A 41 -2.39 0.90 8.89
CA VAL A 41 -3.20 1.98 9.49
C VAL A 41 -2.65 3.34 9.07
N GLY A 42 -3.18 3.86 7.99
CA GLY A 42 -2.78 5.11 7.35
C GLY A 42 -3.97 5.86 6.78
N THR A 43 -3.74 6.59 5.71
CA THR A 43 -4.75 7.37 4.97
C THR A 43 -6.00 6.56 4.61
N GLY A 44 -5.86 5.25 4.45
CA GLY A 44 -6.97 4.36 4.13
C GLY A 44 -8.14 4.48 5.10
N ILE A 45 -7.89 4.40 6.40
CA ILE A 45 -8.97 4.51 7.40
C ILE A 45 -9.29 5.97 7.75
N TYR A 46 -8.28 6.85 7.81
CA TYR A 46 -8.49 8.24 8.21
C TYR A 46 -9.21 9.07 7.15
N THR A 47 -9.03 8.76 5.85
CA THR A 47 -9.52 9.59 4.74
C THR A 47 -10.42 8.80 3.77
N LEU A 48 -9.98 7.61 3.29
CA LEU A 48 -10.74 6.88 2.26
C LEU A 48 -12.06 6.29 2.78
N THR A 49 -12.25 6.20 4.10
CA THR A 49 -13.53 5.81 4.70
C THR A 49 -14.66 6.75 4.25
N GLY A 50 -14.41 8.07 4.17
CA GLY A 50 -15.37 9.04 3.65
C GLY A 50 -15.69 8.81 2.18
N ILE A 51 -14.66 8.73 1.34
CA ILE A 51 -14.84 8.52 -0.12
C ILE A 51 -15.57 7.18 -0.37
N GLY A 52 -15.18 6.13 0.34
CA GLY A 52 -15.84 4.81 0.25
C GLY A 52 -17.31 4.85 0.66
N ALA A 53 -17.62 5.59 1.73
CA ALA A 53 -19.00 5.80 2.18
C ALA A 53 -19.83 6.57 1.13
N GLY A 54 -19.23 7.52 0.44
CA GLY A 54 -19.88 8.23 -0.70
C GLY A 54 -20.20 7.30 -1.87
N LEU A 55 -19.37 6.28 -2.12
CA LEU A 55 -19.59 5.31 -3.19
C LEU A 55 -20.61 4.23 -2.83
N ALA A 56 -20.60 3.73 -1.61
CA ALA A 56 -21.38 2.55 -1.18
C ALA A 56 -22.50 2.87 -0.18
N GLY A 57 -22.54 4.08 0.37
CA GLY A 57 -23.38 4.38 1.53
C GLY A 57 -22.95 3.56 2.75
N PRO A 58 -23.87 3.17 3.64
CA PRO A 58 -23.60 2.31 4.79
C PRO A 58 -22.98 0.96 4.41
N GLY A 59 -23.19 0.47 3.18
CA GLY A 59 -22.58 -0.73 2.63
C GLY A 59 -21.04 -0.67 2.53
N VAL A 60 -20.41 0.47 2.84
CA VAL A 60 -18.95 0.61 2.94
C VAL A 60 -18.34 -0.40 3.93
N ILE A 61 -19.08 -0.78 4.98
CA ILE A 61 -18.64 -1.81 5.93
C ILE A 61 -18.42 -3.14 5.21
N LEU A 62 -19.35 -3.51 4.34
CA LEU A 62 -19.20 -4.71 3.52
C LEU A 62 -18.04 -4.57 2.54
N SER A 63 -17.77 -3.36 2.04
CA SER A 63 -16.59 -3.09 1.21
C SER A 63 -15.28 -3.33 1.97
N PHE A 64 -15.17 -2.91 3.22
CA PHE A 64 -14.03 -3.24 4.09
C PHE A 64 -13.90 -4.75 4.33
N LEU A 65 -15.01 -5.46 4.56
CA LEU A 65 -14.98 -6.91 4.77
C LEU A 65 -14.48 -7.63 3.52
N ILE A 66 -14.98 -7.27 2.34
CA ILE A 66 -14.59 -7.88 1.07
C ILE A 66 -13.11 -7.61 0.76
N ALA A 67 -12.69 -6.35 0.85
CA ALA A 67 -11.29 -5.98 0.62
C ALA A 67 -10.37 -6.69 1.62
N GLY A 68 -10.76 -6.74 2.90
CA GLY A 68 -10.03 -7.45 3.94
C GLY A 68 -9.93 -8.95 3.70
N ALA A 69 -10.99 -9.60 3.21
CA ALA A 69 -10.99 -11.02 2.89
C ALA A 69 -10.05 -11.35 1.71
N VAL A 70 -10.05 -10.52 0.66
CA VAL A 70 -9.13 -10.67 -0.47
C VAL A 70 -7.68 -10.48 0.00
N CYS A 71 -7.41 -9.44 0.82
CA CYS A 71 -6.10 -9.21 1.40
C CYS A 71 -5.65 -10.33 2.34
N ALA A 72 -6.57 -10.93 3.11
CA ALA A 72 -6.27 -12.08 3.97
C ALA A 72 -5.79 -13.30 3.16
N CYS A 73 -6.43 -13.59 2.01
CA CYS A 73 -5.96 -14.63 1.10
C CYS A 73 -4.54 -14.34 0.59
N ALA A 74 -4.27 -13.10 0.18
CA ALA A 74 -2.94 -12.69 -0.26
C ALA A 74 -1.92 -12.77 0.89
N ALA A 75 -2.26 -12.30 2.09
CA ALA A 75 -1.40 -12.33 3.27
C ALA A 75 -0.97 -13.75 3.65
N LEU A 76 -1.88 -14.74 3.56
CA LEU A 76 -1.54 -16.15 3.77
C LEU A 76 -0.55 -16.66 2.71
N CYS A 77 -0.71 -16.28 1.44
CA CYS A 77 0.24 -16.61 0.37
C CYS A 77 1.61 -15.93 0.60
N TYR A 78 1.63 -14.67 1.01
CA TYR A 78 2.86 -13.97 1.38
C TYR A 78 3.57 -14.62 2.58
N ALA A 79 2.83 -15.05 3.60
CA ALA A 79 3.39 -15.74 4.76
C ALA A 79 4.09 -17.05 4.37
N GLU A 80 3.54 -17.83 3.44
CA GLU A 80 4.21 -19.04 2.92
C GLU A 80 5.48 -18.67 2.15
N LEU A 81 5.40 -17.75 1.20
CA LEU A 81 6.54 -17.43 0.34
C LEU A 81 7.66 -16.69 1.09
N SER A 82 7.32 -15.79 2.01
CA SER A 82 8.31 -15.07 2.83
C SER A 82 9.07 -15.98 3.80
N THR A 83 8.42 -17.04 4.31
CA THR A 83 9.10 -18.03 5.15
C THR A 83 9.90 -19.04 4.32
N LEU A 84 9.52 -19.28 3.06
CA LEU A 84 10.25 -20.14 2.13
C LEU A 84 11.47 -19.45 1.53
N MET A 85 11.33 -18.15 1.22
CA MET A 85 12.36 -17.30 0.59
C MET A 85 12.45 -15.97 1.37
N PRO A 86 13.13 -15.92 2.53
CA PRO A 86 13.17 -14.74 3.39
C PRO A 86 14.10 -13.65 2.83
N ALA A 87 13.85 -13.20 1.59
CA ALA A 87 14.62 -12.19 0.86
C ALA A 87 13.87 -10.85 0.77
N ALA A 88 14.62 -9.76 0.78
CA ALA A 88 14.09 -8.39 0.80
C ALA A 88 13.36 -7.94 -0.48
N GLY A 89 13.42 -8.71 -1.57
CA GLY A 89 12.75 -8.39 -2.84
C GLY A 89 11.25 -8.67 -2.86
N SER A 90 10.66 -9.23 -1.80
CA SER A 90 9.20 -9.46 -1.68
C SER A 90 8.63 -10.20 -2.90
N ALA A 91 7.42 -9.80 -3.37
CA ALA A 91 6.72 -10.42 -4.50
C ALA A 91 7.55 -10.52 -5.80
N TYR A 92 8.45 -9.56 -6.05
CA TYR A 92 9.39 -9.64 -7.16
C TYR A 92 10.24 -10.92 -7.09
N THR A 93 10.86 -11.18 -5.93
CA THR A 93 11.71 -12.35 -5.73
C THR A 93 10.93 -13.65 -5.82
N TYR A 94 9.73 -13.69 -5.26
CA TYR A 94 8.86 -14.87 -5.32
C TYR A 94 8.44 -15.21 -6.75
N SER A 95 8.08 -14.19 -7.51
CA SER A 95 7.71 -14.34 -8.93
C SER A 95 8.90 -14.78 -9.78
N TYR A 96 10.11 -14.29 -9.46
CA TYR A 96 11.33 -14.69 -10.17
C TYR A 96 11.63 -16.19 -9.99
N ALA A 97 11.49 -16.70 -8.77
CA ALA A 97 11.69 -18.12 -8.48
C ALA A 97 10.58 -18.99 -9.10
N ALA A 98 9.33 -18.57 -8.99
CA ALA A 98 8.18 -19.36 -9.41
C ALA A 98 7.95 -19.33 -10.92
N MET A 99 7.87 -18.14 -11.51
CA MET A 99 7.37 -17.92 -12.88
C MET A 99 8.44 -17.44 -13.86
N GLY A 100 9.54 -16.88 -13.36
CA GLY A 100 10.68 -16.47 -14.19
C GLY A 100 10.79 -14.96 -14.39
N GLU A 101 11.84 -14.58 -15.16
CA GLU A 101 12.31 -13.21 -15.30
C GLU A 101 11.28 -12.22 -15.86
N PRO A 102 10.51 -12.53 -16.94
CA PRO A 102 9.53 -11.58 -17.47
C PRO A 102 8.41 -11.25 -16.49
N VAL A 103 7.92 -12.27 -15.77
CA VAL A 103 6.87 -12.07 -14.74
C VAL A 103 7.42 -11.33 -13.55
N ALA A 104 8.65 -11.66 -13.12
CA ALA A 104 9.33 -10.92 -12.05
C ALA A 104 9.51 -9.44 -12.41
N TRP A 105 9.91 -9.14 -13.66
CA TRP A 105 9.98 -7.76 -14.14
C TRP A 105 8.63 -7.04 -14.04
N PHE A 106 7.57 -7.65 -14.55
CA PHE A 106 6.21 -7.10 -14.48
C PHE A 106 5.81 -6.80 -13.03
N VAL A 107 6.03 -7.74 -12.13
CA VAL A 107 5.70 -7.58 -10.69
C VAL A 107 6.59 -6.51 -10.06
N GLY A 108 7.90 -6.51 -10.31
CA GLY A 108 8.82 -5.49 -9.82
C GLY A 108 8.43 -4.08 -10.27
N TRP A 109 8.02 -3.94 -11.54
CA TRP A 109 7.52 -2.68 -12.09
C TRP A 109 6.21 -2.23 -11.43
N SER A 110 5.29 -3.19 -11.18
CA SER A 110 4.05 -2.94 -10.44
C SER A 110 4.34 -2.43 -9.02
N LEU A 111 5.30 -3.05 -8.31
CA LEU A 111 5.69 -2.63 -6.96
C LEU A 111 6.33 -1.23 -6.94
N ILE A 112 7.14 -0.89 -7.94
CA ILE A 112 7.72 0.45 -8.09
C ILE A 112 6.61 1.49 -8.23
N LEU A 113 5.63 1.22 -9.10
CA LEU A 113 4.48 2.08 -9.32
C LEU A 113 3.66 2.22 -8.02
N GLU A 114 3.30 1.09 -7.42
CA GLU A 114 2.54 1.01 -6.17
C GLU A 114 3.19 1.85 -5.07
N TYR A 115 4.44 1.57 -4.72
CA TYR A 115 5.08 2.21 -3.56
C TYR A 115 5.27 3.72 -3.74
N THR A 116 5.53 4.17 -4.98
CA THR A 116 5.57 5.60 -5.30
C THR A 116 4.21 6.25 -5.08
N LEU A 117 3.15 5.62 -5.58
CA LEU A 117 1.78 6.11 -5.47
C LEU A 117 1.26 6.07 -4.03
N VAL A 118 1.62 5.05 -3.25
CA VAL A 118 1.28 5.00 -1.81
C VAL A 118 1.92 6.17 -1.07
N CYS A 119 3.20 6.45 -1.30
CA CYS A 119 3.85 7.62 -0.71
C CYS A 119 3.10 8.91 -1.07
N ALA A 120 2.71 9.07 -2.33
CA ALA A 120 1.95 10.23 -2.79
C ALA A 120 0.56 10.31 -2.15
N ALA A 121 -0.20 9.21 -2.12
CA ALA A 121 -1.54 9.16 -1.52
C ALA A 121 -1.52 9.50 -0.03
N VAL A 122 -0.55 8.93 0.71
CA VAL A 122 -0.42 9.22 2.14
C VAL A 122 0.00 10.68 2.37
N SER A 123 0.80 11.26 1.49
CA SER A 123 1.16 12.68 1.55
C SER A 123 -0.03 13.61 1.34
N VAL A 124 -0.94 13.27 0.39
CA VAL A 124 -2.20 14.02 0.22
C VAL A 124 -3.10 13.86 1.45
N GLY A 125 -3.26 12.63 1.96
CA GLY A 125 -4.03 12.40 3.18
C GLY A 125 -3.44 13.10 4.41
N TRP A 126 -2.12 13.17 4.52
CA TRP A 126 -1.44 13.95 5.56
C TRP A 126 -1.74 15.44 5.44
N SER A 127 -1.67 15.96 4.22
CA SER A 127 -1.96 17.37 3.90
C SER A 127 -3.37 17.77 4.37
N ALA A 128 -4.36 16.92 4.16
CA ALA A 128 -5.74 17.17 4.61
C ALA A 128 -5.84 17.37 6.14
N HIS A 129 -5.06 16.60 6.91
CA HIS A 129 -5.02 16.73 8.37
C HIS A 129 -4.15 17.91 8.85
N ALA A 130 -3.17 18.33 8.04
CA ALA A 130 -2.29 19.44 8.33
C ALA A 130 -2.79 20.79 7.78
N HIS A 131 -3.89 20.79 7.02
CA HIS A 131 -4.42 21.96 6.32
C HIS A 131 -4.55 23.19 7.20
N ASP A 132 -5.20 23.05 8.36
CA ASP A 132 -5.44 24.17 9.29
C ASP A 132 -4.13 24.71 9.90
N LEU A 133 -3.11 23.87 10.09
CA LEU A 133 -1.80 24.30 10.57
C LEU A 133 -1.11 25.21 9.54
N PHE A 134 -1.13 24.84 8.26
CA PHE A 134 -0.56 25.64 7.19
C PHE A 134 -1.34 26.92 6.94
N LYS A 135 -2.67 26.88 7.03
CA LYS A 135 -3.54 28.04 6.95
C LYS A 135 -3.24 29.03 8.08
N ALA A 136 -3.11 28.55 9.31
CA ALA A 136 -2.71 29.36 10.47
C ALA A 136 -1.29 29.95 10.32
N ALA A 137 -0.39 29.29 9.60
CA ALA A 137 0.94 29.78 9.25
C ALA A 137 0.93 30.80 8.09
N GLY A 138 -0.24 31.16 7.55
CA GLY A 138 -0.38 32.20 6.54
C GLY A 138 -0.27 31.73 5.08
N PHE A 139 -0.29 30.42 4.82
CA PHE A 139 -0.29 29.91 3.44
C PHE A 139 -1.66 30.15 2.78
N PRO A 140 -1.69 30.65 1.53
CA PRO A 140 -2.94 30.86 0.80
C PRO A 140 -3.56 29.54 0.36
N GLU A 141 -4.89 29.47 0.34
CA GLU A 141 -5.67 28.28 -0.08
C GLU A 141 -5.26 27.74 -1.46
N LEU A 142 -4.81 28.62 -2.35
CA LEU A 142 -4.27 28.27 -3.67
C LEU A 142 -3.08 27.30 -3.60
N LEU A 143 -2.25 27.38 -2.56
CA LEU A 143 -1.09 26.53 -2.35
C LEU A 143 -1.35 25.37 -1.38
N LEU A 144 -2.55 25.33 -0.78
CA LEU A 144 -2.94 24.22 0.11
C LEU A 144 -3.72 23.13 -0.63
N ASN A 145 -4.19 23.45 -1.85
CA ASN A 145 -5.07 22.60 -2.63
C ASN A 145 -4.51 22.35 -4.03
N GLY A 146 -4.64 21.10 -4.50
CA GLY A 146 -4.25 20.73 -5.87
C GLY A 146 -5.25 21.28 -6.92
N PRO A 147 -4.88 21.23 -8.23
CA PRO A 147 -5.70 21.80 -9.33
C PRO A 147 -7.09 21.20 -9.47
N HIS A 148 -7.34 20.03 -8.89
CA HIS A 148 -8.61 19.33 -8.92
C HIS A 148 -9.63 19.87 -7.88
N VAL A 149 -9.18 20.71 -6.94
CA VAL A 149 -10.03 21.28 -5.88
C VAL A 149 -10.54 22.66 -6.30
N VAL A 150 -11.86 22.84 -6.25
CA VAL A 150 -12.51 24.15 -6.51
C VAL A 150 -12.51 24.93 -5.20
N LEU A 151 -11.95 26.12 -5.21
CA LEU A 151 -11.88 27.02 -4.07
C LEU A 151 -13.18 27.80 -3.88
N ALA A 152 -13.36 28.42 -2.71
CA ALA A 152 -14.55 29.18 -2.36
C ALA A 152 -14.81 30.42 -3.26
N ASP A 153 -13.77 30.95 -3.88
CA ASP A 153 -13.83 32.05 -4.86
C ASP A 153 -14.17 31.59 -6.28
N GLY A 154 -14.41 30.28 -6.49
CA GLY A 154 -14.68 29.68 -7.80
C GLY A 154 -13.42 29.39 -8.63
N GLY A 155 -12.23 29.73 -8.13
CA GLY A 155 -10.94 29.35 -8.71
C GLY A 155 -10.57 27.89 -8.41
N HIS A 156 -9.42 27.46 -8.93
CA HIS A 156 -8.86 26.15 -8.65
C HIS A 156 -7.60 26.30 -7.79
N GLY A 157 -7.32 25.30 -6.96
CA GLY A 157 -6.02 25.17 -6.32
C GLY A 157 -4.89 25.11 -7.37
N LEU A 158 -3.69 25.43 -6.99
CA LEU A 158 -2.51 25.39 -7.87
C LEU A 158 -1.67 24.12 -7.60
N VAL A 159 -1.35 23.91 -6.35
CA VAL A 159 -0.52 22.78 -5.91
C VAL A 159 -0.79 22.47 -4.44
N ASN A 160 -0.87 21.20 -4.09
CA ASN A 160 -0.92 20.79 -2.69
C ASN A 160 0.50 20.83 -2.10
N LEU A 161 0.94 22.04 -1.71
CA LEU A 161 2.28 22.28 -1.20
C LEU A 161 2.60 21.51 0.10
N PRO A 162 1.67 21.37 1.08
CA PRO A 162 1.93 20.52 2.25
C PRO A 162 2.26 19.08 1.89
N ALA A 163 1.55 18.49 0.90
CA ALA A 163 1.83 17.13 0.44
C ALA A 163 3.21 17.02 -0.24
N VAL A 164 3.61 18.03 -1.01
CA VAL A 164 4.97 18.13 -1.60
C VAL A 164 6.02 18.20 -0.50
N ILE A 165 5.82 19.09 0.50
CA ILE A 165 6.77 19.29 1.61
C ILE A 165 6.98 17.99 2.39
N ILE A 166 5.92 17.28 2.79
CA ILE A 166 6.07 16.06 3.58
C ILE A 166 6.74 14.93 2.78
N SER A 167 6.40 14.78 1.49
CA SER A 167 7.07 13.81 0.61
C SER A 167 8.57 14.05 0.55
N MET A 168 8.99 15.30 0.34
CA MET A 168 10.39 15.68 0.25
C MET A 168 11.10 15.64 1.60
N ALA A 169 10.43 16.02 2.70
CA ALA A 169 10.98 15.95 4.05
C ALA A 169 11.30 14.49 4.43
N VAL A 170 10.38 13.56 4.17
CA VAL A 170 10.61 12.13 4.45
C VAL A 170 11.70 11.56 3.54
N ALA A 171 11.74 11.94 2.25
CA ALA A 171 12.81 11.54 1.34
C ALA A 171 14.18 12.04 1.80
N GLY A 172 14.27 13.31 2.22
CA GLY A 172 15.49 13.91 2.78
C GLY A 172 15.93 13.20 4.07
N LEU A 173 15.00 12.95 4.98
CA LEU A 173 15.24 12.22 6.22
C LEU A 173 15.81 10.82 5.95
N LEU A 174 15.19 10.09 5.03
CA LEU A 174 15.64 8.75 4.67
C LEU A 174 16.99 8.76 3.95
N ALA A 175 17.24 9.77 3.11
CA ALA A 175 18.53 9.94 2.43
C ALA A 175 19.69 10.23 3.40
N LEU A 176 19.43 10.89 4.52
CA LEU A 176 20.39 11.10 5.59
C LEU A 176 20.73 9.83 6.38
N GLY A 177 20.00 8.74 6.15
CA GLY A 177 20.24 7.45 6.81
C GLY A 177 19.67 7.37 8.20
N THR A 178 18.78 8.27 8.59
CA THR A 178 18.02 8.16 9.84
C THR A 178 17.12 6.94 9.77
N ARG A 179 17.43 5.95 10.60
CA ARG A 179 16.60 4.76 10.79
C ARG A 179 15.64 5.05 11.92
N GLU A 180 14.35 4.93 11.62
CA GLU A 180 13.35 4.89 12.67
C GLU A 180 13.60 3.66 13.54
N SER A 181 13.78 3.84 14.85
CA SER A 181 13.92 2.69 15.74
C SER A 181 12.59 1.94 15.81
N ALA A 182 12.64 0.61 15.92
CA ALA A 182 11.44 -0.22 16.08
C ALA A 182 10.57 0.24 17.27
N THR A 183 11.19 0.80 18.30
CA THR A 183 10.49 1.36 19.47
C THR A 183 9.72 2.63 19.11
N VAL A 184 10.32 3.54 18.35
CA VAL A 184 9.63 4.77 17.88
C VAL A 184 8.44 4.40 17.02
N ASN A 185 8.60 3.46 16.09
CA ASN A 185 7.50 2.95 15.29
C ASN A 185 6.36 2.37 16.15
N MET A 186 6.68 1.56 17.17
CA MET A 186 5.68 1.02 18.09
C MET A 186 4.91 2.13 18.84
N VAL A 187 5.60 3.18 19.29
CA VAL A 187 4.95 4.32 19.96
C VAL A 187 4.01 5.04 19.00
N LEU A 188 4.45 5.31 17.77
CA LEU A 188 3.61 5.99 16.77
C LEU A 188 2.41 5.15 16.33
N VAL A 189 2.57 3.83 16.26
CA VAL A 189 1.45 2.90 16.04
C VAL A 189 0.47 2.95 17.22
N ALA A 190 0.95 2.97 18.45
CA ALA A 190 0.08 3.12 19.63
C ALA A 190 -0.71 4.42 19.58
N VAL A 191 -0.09 5.54 19.19
CA VAL A 191 -0.78 6.84 19.01
C VAL A 191 -1.90 6.73 17.97
N LYS A 192 -1.67 6.08 16.82
CA LYS A 192 -2.71 5.85 15.80
C LYS A 192 -3.90 5.06 16.35
N ILE A 193 -3.62 3.96 17.04
CA ILE A 193 -4.66 3.08 17.57
C ILE A 193 -5.45 3.79 18.67
N ILE A 194 -4.79 4.50 19.59
CA ILE A 194 -5.45 5.29 20.63
C ILE A 194 -6.37 6.34 20.01
N ALA A 195 -5.94 7.05 18.97
CA ALA A 195 -6.78 8.02 18.28
C ALA A 195 -8.05 7.39 17.68
N LEU A 196 -7.93 6.20 17.05
CA LEU A 196 -9.09 5.47 16.52
C LEU A 196 -10.00 4.96 17.63
N VAL A 197 -9.45 4.50 18.76
CA VAL A 197 -10.25 4.08 19.92
C VAL A 197 -11.01 5.27 20.50
N ILE A 198 -10.36 6.42 20.68
CA ILE A 198 -11.02 7.66 21.14
C ILE A 198 -12.17 8.01 20.20
N PHE A 199 -11.94 8.00 18.88
CA PHE A 199 -12.98 8.25 17.89
C PHE A 199 -14.17 7.30 18.07
N VAL A 200 -13.94 5.99 18.16
CA VAL A 200 -15.01 4.99 18.33
C VAL A 200 -15.79 5.22 19.62
N VAL A 201 -15.09 5.42 20.75
CA VAL A 201 -15.73 5.63 22.06
C VAL A 201 -16.63 6.87 22.06
N LEU A 202 -16.22 7.94 21.37
CA LEU A 202 -17.02 9.17 21.27
C LEU A 202 -18.22 9.03 20.32
N CYS A 203 -18.15 8.12 19.35
CA CYS A 203 -19.26 7.82 18.43
C CYS A 203 -20.33 6.91 19.05
N LEU A 204 -19.96 6.05 20.02
CA LEU A 204 -20.89 5.08 20.61
C LEU A 204 -22.15 5.70 21.25
N PRO A 205 -22.09 6.81 22.02
CA PRO A 205 -23.28 7.39 22.65
C PRO A 205 -24.30 7.98 21.66
N VAL A 206 -23.85 8.32 20.45
CA VAL A 206 -24.67 8.93 19.39
C VAL A 206 -24.98 7.96 18.25
N PHE A 207 -24.70 6.68 18.47
CA PHE A 207 -24.90 5.64 17.46
C PHE A 207 -26.39 5.47 17.16
N ASP A 208 -26.76 5.71 15.89
CA ASP A 208 -28.14 5.56 15.40
C ASP A 208 -28.17 4.50 14.28
N ALA A 209 -28.86 3.38 14.56
CA ALA A 209 -29.03 2.27 13.61
C ALA A 209 -29.86 2.69 12.37
N SER A 210 -30.65 3.76 12.43
CA SER A 210 -31.41 4.25 11.28
C SER A 210 -30.52 4.76 10.15
N HIS A 211 -29.28 5.17 10.46
CA HIS A 211 -28.27 5.59 9.48
C HIS A 211 -27.84 4.47 8.53
N PHE A 212 -28.12 3.21 8.87
CA PHE A 212 -27.81 2.06 8.02
C PHE A 212 -28.91 1.77 6.97
N THR A 213 -29.96 2.58 6.91
CA THR A 213 -31.09 2.36 5.98
C THR A 213 -31.21 3.51 4.99
N PRO A 214 -31.18 3.25 3.65
CA PRO A 214 -30.93 1.96 3.00
C PRO A 214 -29.46 1.51 3.08
N PHE A 215 -29.21 0.22 3.33
CA PHE A 215 -27.86 -0.29 3.57
C PHE A 215 -26.94 -0.18 2.33
N MET A 216 -27.47 -0.43 1.15
CA MET A 216 -26.74 -0.36 -0.13
C MET A 216 -27.49 0.53 -1.14
N PRO A 217 -27.52 1.87 -0.96
CA PRO A 217 -28.29 2.77 -1.82
C PRO A 217 -27.82 2.71 -3.29
N ASN A 218 -26.54 2.49 -3.52
CA ASN A 218 -25.94 2.40 -4.83
C ASN A 218 -25.78 0.94 -5.34
N GLY A 219 -26.36 -0.05 -4.62
CA GLY A 219 -26.30 -1.46 -4.96
C GLY A 219 -24.96 -2.13 -4.64
N PHE A 220 -24.88 -3.44 -4.93
CA PHE A 220 -23.70 -4.25 -4.61
C PHE A 220 -22.61 -4.13 -5.66
N GLN A 221 -22.96 -4.26 -6.95
CA GLN A 221 -21.98 -4.27 -8.05
C GLN A 221 -21.42 -2.87 -8.35
N ALA A 222 -20.17 -2.82 -8.80
CA ALA A 222 -19.57 -1.61 -9.33
C ALA A 222 -20.24 -1.22 -10.66
N ARG A 223 -21.00 -0.14 -10.67
CA ARG A 223 -21.74 0.34 -11.84
C ARG A 223 -21.59 1.85 -12.04
N LEU A 224 -21.73 2.28 -13.26
CA LEU A 224 -21.82 3.70 -13.54
C LEU A 224 -23.15 4.27 -13.00
N PRO A 225 -23.16 5.47 -12.43
CA PRO A 225 -24.40 6.18 -12.10
C PRO A 225 -25.28 6.35 -13.34
N ALA A 226 -26.59 6.35 -13.16
CA ALA A 226 -27.53 6.54 -14.27
C ALA A 226 -27.29 7.91 -14.96
N GLY A 227 -27.13 7.90 -16.27
CA GLY A 227 -26.85 9.09 -17.07
C GLY A 227 -25.40 9.59 -17.05
N ALA A 228 -24.51 8.91 -16.37
CA ALA A 228 -23.09 9.27 -16.32
C ALA A 228 -22.34 8.77 -17.57
N GLY A 229 -21.33 9.53 -18.01
CA GLY A 229 -20.45 9.13 -19.10
C GLY A 229 -19.53 7.94 -18.73
N PRO A 230 -18.85 7.33 -19.72
CA PRO A 230 -18.02 6.14 -19.52
C PRO A 230 -16.84 6.35 -18.56
N ASP A 231 -16.39 7.59 -18.42
CA ASP A 231 -15.28 7.99 -17.55
C ASP A 231 -15.70 8.36 -16.13
N ALA A 232 -17.01 8.31 -15.83
CA ALA A 232 -17.52 8.60 -14.51
C ALA A 232 -17.09 7.54 -13.49
N ALA A 233 -16.92 7.95 -12.25
CA ALA A 233 -16.62 7.03 -11.15
C ALA A 233 -17.77 6.03 -10.97
N LYS A 234 -17.42 4.75 -10.93
CA LYS A 234 -18.36 3.69 -10.56
C LYS A 234 -18.79 3.86 -9.10
N VAL A 235 -20.02 3.48 -8.80
CA VAL A 235 -20.60 3.48 -7.46
C VAL A 235 -21.04 2.06 -7.07
N GLY A 236 -21.31 1.83 -5.79
CA GLY A 236 -21.71 0.54 -5.22
C GLY A 236 -20.65 -0.05 -4.30
N VAL A 237 -21.02 -1.11 -3.60
CA VAL A 237 -20.15 -1.78 -2.60
C VAL A 237 -18.84 -2.26 -3.23
N MET A 238 -18.87 -2.85 -4.42
CA MET A 238 -17.66 -3.36 -5.07
C MET A 238 -16.77 -2.23 -5.61
N ALA A 239 -17.33 -1.10 -6.02
CA ALA A 239 -16.56 0.10 -6.39
C ALA A 239 -15.85 0.68 -5.16
N ALA A 240 -16.53 0.77 -4.02
CA ALA A 240 -15.92 1.17 -2.77
C ALA A 240 -14.88 0.15 -2.29
N ALA A 241 -15.12 -1.17 -2.42
CA ALA A 241 -14.16 -2.19 -2.06
C ALA A 241 -12.86 -2.10 -2.87
N SER A 242 -12.95 -1.81 -4.17
CA SER A 242 -11.78 -1.64 -5.03
C SER A 242 -10.94 -0.40 -4.65
N LEU A 243 -11.55 0.65 -4.12
CA LEU A 243 -10.86 1.83 -3.59
C LEU A 243 -10.30 1.55 -2.18
N ILE A 244 -11.15 1.02 -1.29
CA ILE A 244 -10.82 0.74 0.13
C ILE A 244 -9.72 -0.33 0.25
N PHE A 245 -9.54 -1.17 -0.76
CA PHE A 245 -8.44 -2.12 -0.82
C PHE A 245 -7.09 -1.45 -0.50
N PHE A 246 -6.93 -0.17 -0.88
CA PHE A 246 -5.79 0.68 -0.48
C PHE A 246 -5.54 0.67 1.03
N ALA A 247 -6.57 0.58 1.85
CA ALA A 247 -6.43 0.65 3.30
C ALA A 247 -5.76 -0.59 3.91
N PHE A 248 -5.67 -1.69 3.18
CA PHE A 248 -5.25 -2.99 3.73
C PHE A 248 -3.83 -3.40 3.37
N TYR A 249 -3.19 -2.81 2.37
CA TYR A 249 -1.81 -3.18 2.08
C TYR A 249 -0.80 -2.43 2.96
N GLY A 250 0.41 -2.97 3.01
CA GLY A 250 1.42 -2.65 4.00
C GLY A 250 1.86 -3.88 4.80
N PHE A 251 1.02 -4.95 4.86
CA PHE A 251 1.46 -6.22 5.43
C PHE A 251 2.57 -6.87 4.58
N ASP A 252 2.60 -6.61 3.28
CA ASP A 252 3.65 -7.02 2.36
C ASP A 252 5.00 -6.37 2.70
N ALA A 253 5.01 -5.14 3.24
CA ALA A 253 6.20 -4.49 3.76
C ALA A 253 6.86 -5.29 4.90
N VAL A 254 6.08 -6.06 5.68
CA VAL A 254 6.63 -6.99 6.69
C VAL A 254 7.54 -8.03 6.04
N SER A 255 7.19 -8.49 4.84
CA SER A 255 8.01 -9.47 4.10
C SER A 255 9.38 -8.92 3.69
N THR A 256 9.50 -7.61 3.49
CA THR A 256 10.78 -6.95 3.18
C THR A 256 11.74 -6.93 4.36
N ALA A 257 11.23 -7.05 5.59
CA ALA A 257 12.00 -7.11 6.83
C ALA A 257 12.49 -8.53 7.19
N ALA A 258 12.28 -9.49 6.29
CA ALA A 258 12.58 -10.89 6.54
C ALA A 258 14.05 -11.15 6.94
N GLU A 259 15.01 -10.46 6.28
CA GLU A 259 16.45 -10.59 6.57
C GLU A 259 16.84 -9.99 7.93
N GLU A 260 16.04 -9.07 8.48
CA GLU A 260 16.26 -8.42 9.77
C GLU A 260 15.51 -9.12 10.94
N THR A 261 14.76 -10.18 10.63
CA THR A 261 13.94 -10.90 11.61
C THR A 261 14.75 -11.96 12.38
N LYS A 262 14.61 -11.98 13.72
CA LYS A 262 15.30 -12.95 14.60
C LYS A 262 14.91 -14.39 14.31
N ASN A 263 13.62 -14.64 14.18
CA ASN A 263 13.06 -15.96 13.86
C ASN A 263 12.09 -15.85 12.68
N PRO A 264 12.62 -15.75 11.42
CA PRO A 264 11.78 -15.55 10.24
C PRO A 264 10.69 -16.61 10.08
N LYS A 265 10.99 -17.84 10.47
CA LYS A 265 10.10 -18.99 10.34
C LYS A 265 8.76 -18.82 11.06
N ARG A 266 8.77 -18.17 12.23
CA ARG A 266 7.59 -17.95 13.06
C ARG A 266 7.11 -16.51 12.97
N ASP A 267 8.04 -15.58 13.10
CA ASP A 267 7.71 -14.17 13.37
C ASP A 267 7.15 -13.47 12.14
N LEU A 268 7.56 -13.87 10.91
CA LEU A 268 7.00 -13.33 9.68
C LEU A 268 5.52 -13.68 9.51
N THR A 269 5.16 -14.95 9.77
CA THR A 269 3.74 -15.37 9.71
C THR A 269 2.89 -14.59 10.70
N ILE A 270 3.35 -14.47 11.96
CA ILE A 270 2.63 -13.71 12.98
C ILE A 270 2.54 -12.22 12.59
N GLY A 271 3.63 -11.65 12.09
CA GLY A 271 3.67 -10.25 11.63
C GLY A 271 2.68 -9.97 10.51
N ILE A 272 2.69 -10.78 9.46
CA ILE A 272 1.84 -10.60 8.27
C ILE A 272 0.37 -10.87 8.59
N VAL A 273 0.06 -12.08 9.10
CA VAL A 273 -1.33 -12.48 9.34
C VAL A 273 -1.93 -11.74 10.54
N GLY A 274 -1.14 -11.54 11.59
CA GLY A 274 -1.59 -10.84 12.80
C GLY A 274 -1.89 -9.36 12.54
N SER A 275 -1.05 -8.64 11.79
CA SER A 275 -1.33 -7.25 11.44
C SER A 275 -2.55 -7.13 10.56
N MET A 276 -2.73 -8.03 9.58
CA MET A 276 -3.89 -8.06 8.70
C MET A 276 -5.20 -8.28 9.48
N ALA A 277 -5.23 -9.27 10.39
CA ALA A 277 -6.40 -9.57 11.20
C ALA A 277 -6.76 -8.40 12.16
N ALA A 278 -5.76 -7.82 12.82
CA ALA A 278 -5.94 -6.69 13.72
C ALA A 278 -6.50 -5.47 12.97
N CYS A 279 -5.93 -5.13 11.81
CA CYS A 279 -6.39 -3.99 11.01
C CYS A 279 -7.80 -4.20 10.46
N THR A 280 -8.14 -5.41 10.02
CA THR A 280 -9.50 -5.73 9.56
C THR A 280 -10.53 -5.47 10.67
N ALA A 281 -10.26 -5.96 11.88
CA ALA A 281 -11.14 -5.75 13.03
C ALA A 281 -11.30 -4.25 13.36
N ILE A 282 -10.18 -3.50 13.41
CA ILE A 282 -10.19 -2.05 13.68
C ILE A 282 -11.02 -1.32 12.61
N TYR A 283 -10.82 -1.63 11.33
CA TYR A 283 -11.49 -0.95 10.23
C TYR A 283 -13.00 -1.19 10.23
N MET A 284 -13.42 -2.41 10.50
CA MET A 284 -14.84 -2.74 10.63
C MET A 284 -15.51 -1.94 11.75
N ILE A 285 -14.83 -1.84 12.91
CA ILE A 285 -15.33 -1.10 14.08
C ILE A 285 -15.39 0.40 13.77
N VAL A 286 -14.34 0.98 13.19
CA VAL A 286 -14.29 2.42 12.85
C VAL A 286 -15.33 2.77 11.78
N ALA A 287 -15.47 1.96 10.73
CA ALA A 287 -16.47 2.19 9.70
C ALA A 287 -17.90 2.11 10.26
N ALA A 288 -18.19 1.12 11.11
CA ALA A 288 -19.48 1.00 11.78
C ALA A 288 -19.78 2.20 12.70
N ALA A 289 -18.78 2.64 13.48
CA ALA A 289 -18.91 3.81 14.34
C ALA A 289 -19.14 5.10 13.53
N SER A 290 -18.44 5.26 12.40
CA SER A 290 -18.59 6.43 11.51
C SER A 290 -20.03 6.53 10.96
N ILE A 291 -20.55 5.42 10.41
CA ILE A 291 -21.92 5.36 9.87
C ILE A 291 -22.95 5.54 10.99
N GLY A 292 -22.76 4.88 12.13
CA GLY A 292 -23.68 5.02 13.27
C GLY A 292 -23.74 6.45 13.82
N ALA A 293 -22.61 7.16 13.84
CA ALA A 293 -22.54 8.54 14.34
C ALA A 293 -23.01 9.61 13.33
N SER A 294 -22.90 9.36 12.03
CA SER A 294 -23.27 10.32 10.99
C SER A 294 -23.67 9.61 9.70
N ARG A 295 -24.61 10.19 8.96
CA ARG A 295 -25.01 9.65 7.65
C ARG A 295 -23.87 9.73 6.65
N ALA A 296 -23.72 8.69 5.84
CA ALA A 296 -22.65 8.55 4.85
C ALA A 296 -22.54 9.76 3.90
N GLU A 297 -23.69 10.30 3.45
CA GLU A 297 -23.74 11.42 2.52
C GLU A 297 -23.16 12.73 3.10
N VAL A 298 -23.14 12.84 4.44
CA VAL A 298 -22.69 14.04 5.13
C VAL A 298 -21.15 14.06 5.22
N PHE A 299 -20.55 13.02 5.78
CA PHE A 299 -19.10 13.00 6.00
C PHE A 299 -18.28 12.55 4.78
N SER A 300 -18.93 11.98 3.74
CA SER A 300 -18.25 11.55 2.52
C SER A 300 -17.64 12.71 1.70
N LYS A 301 -18.06 13.94 1.96
CA LYS A 301 -17.57 15.15 1.30
C LYS A 301 -16.31 15.72 1.96
N SER A 302 -15.96 15.24 3.12
CA SER A 302 -14.77 15.70 3.86
C SER A 302 -13.52 14.90 3.49
N GLU A 303 -12.40 15.60 3.33
CA GLU A 303 -11.09 14.96 3.16
C GLU A 303 -10.52 14.39 4.46
N ALA A 304 -11.07 14.79 5.61
CA ALA A 304 -10.75 14.27 6.94
C ALA A 304 -12.04 13.82 7.67
N PRO A 305 -12.71 12.75 7.20
CA PRO A 305 -14.05 12.35 7.62
C PRO A 305 -14.17 12.07 9.12
N LEU A 306 -13.17 11.46 9.76
CA LEU A 306 -13.22 11.17 11.19
C LEU A 306 -13.18 12.47 12.04
N VAL A 307 -12.35 13.42 11.63
CA VAL A 307 -12.25 14.75 12.25
C VAL A 307 -13.58 15.49 12.09
N PHE A 308 -14.12 15.51 10.88
CA PHE A 308 -15.39 16.15 10.55
C PHE A 308 -16.56 15.59 11.40
N ILE A 309 -16.65 14.27 11.57
CA ILE A 309 -17.67 13.65 12.43
C ILE A 309 -17.55 14.15 13.87
N LEU A 310 -16.33 14.17 14.44
CA LEU A 310 -16.13 14.64 15.82
C LEU A 310 -16.45 16.14 15.99
N GLU A 311 -16.17 16.97 15.00
CA GLU A 311 -16.55 18.39 15.01
C GLU A 311 -18.07 18.56 14.98
N THR A 312 -18.75 17.82 14.10
CA THR A 312 -20.23 17.81 14.02
C THR A 312 -20.86 17.38 15.34
N LEU A 313 -20.23 16.44 16.07
CA LEU A 313 -20.64 15.99 17.39
C LEU A 313 -20.24 16.97 18.53
N LYS A 314 -19.71 18.16 18.20
CA LYS A 314 -19.23 19.19 19.14
C LYS A 314 -18.06 18.74 20.03
N HIS A 315 -17.30 17.75 19.59
CA HIS A 315 -16.07 17.27 20.24
C HIS A 315 -14.80 17.90 19.63
N GLY A 316 -14.78 19.21 19.38
CA GLY A 316 -13.71 19.91 18.66
C GLY A 316 -12.29 19.69 19.22
N LYS A 317 -12.13 19.62 20.58
CA LYS A 317 -10.82 19.30 21.17
C LYS A 317 -10.33 17.88 20.80
N MET A 318 -11.24 16.93 20.75
CA MET A 318 -10.90 15.55 20.37
C MET A 318 -10.69 15.42 18.87
N ALA A 319 -11.42 16.18 18.06
CA ALA A 319 -11.19 16.30 16.62
C ALA A 319 -9.77 16.79 16.33
N GLN A 320 -9.32 17.84 17.00
CA GLN A 320 -7.95 18.35 16.92
C GLN A 320 -6.90 17.31 17.37
N LEU A 321 -7.18 16.56 18.42
CA LEU A 321 -6.29 15.50 18.90
C LEU A 321 -6.16 14.37 17.86
N VAL A 322 -7.27 13.95 17.24
CA VAL A 322 -7.27 12.94 16.19
C VAL A 322 -6.53 13.45 14.93
N ALA A 323 -6.74 14.71 14.54
CA ALA A 323 -6.01 15.35 13.44
C ALA A 323 -4.49 15.40 13.72
N LEU A 324 -4.11 15.83 14.93
CA LEU A 324 -2.70 15.87 15.33
C LEU A 324 -2.07 14.48 15.36
N ALA A 325 -2.79 13.47 15.87
CA ALA A 325 -2.32 12.09 15.84
C ALA A 325 -2.08 11.59 14.41
N ALA A 326 -2.95 11.96 13.45
CA ALA A 326 -2.75 11.65 12.05
C ALA A 326 -1.52 12.38 11.47
N VAL A 327 -1.37 13.67 11.75
CA VAL A 327 -0.21 14.48 11.29
C VAL A 327 1.12 13.89 11.79
N VAL A 328 1.17 13.45 13.04
CA VAL A 328 2.40 12.88 13.64
C VAL A 328 2.67 11.46 13.12
N ALA A 329 1.63 10.68 12.87
CA ALA A 329 1.76 9.25 12.63
C ALA A 329 1.76 8.85 11.14
N LEU A 330 1.10 9.59 10.23
CA LEU A 330 1.06 9.27 8.81
C LEU A 330 2.43 9.29 8.11
N PRO A 331 3.39 10.19 8.44
CA PRO A 331 4.72 10.18 7.84
C PRO A 331 5.47 8.86 8.00
N THR A 332 5.17 8.05 9.02
CA THR A 332 5.78 6.72 9.19
C THR A 332 5.40 5.75 8.07
N VAL A 333 4.20 5.89 7.52
CA VAL A 333 3.75 5.10 6.35
C VAL A 333 4.56 5.48 5.11
N ILE A 334 4.71 6.80 4.84
CA ILE A 334 5.52 7.30 3.72
C ILE A 334 6.95 6.76 3.84
N LEU A 335 7.53 6.82 5.04
CA LEU A 335 8.88 6.34 5.31
C LEU A 335 9.00 4.84 5.07
N ALA A 336 8.04 4.03 5.54
CA ALA A 336 8.05 2.58 5.37
C ALA A 336 7.99 2.16 3.89
N PHE A 337 7.09 2.76 3.10
CA PHE A 337 6.96 2.45 1.68
C PHE A 337 8.15 2.98 0.86
N MET A 338 8.63 4.18 1.12
CA MET A 338 9.80 4.74 0.46
C MET A 338 11.08 3.93 0.77
N TYR A 339 11.21 3.45 2.00
CA TYR A 339 12.27 2.54 2.40
C TYR A 339 12.16 1.17 1.68
N GLY A 340 10.97 0.57 1.66
CA GLY A 340 10.71 -0.70 0.95
C GLY A 340 11.01 -0.59 -0.54
N GLN A 341 10.57 0.49 -1.19
CA GLN A 341 10.84 0.75 -2.59
C GLN A 341 12.34 0.78 -2.91
N SER A 342 13.12 1.39 -2.04
CA SER A 342 14.58 1.44 -2.22
C SER A 342 15.21 0.04 -2.25
N ARG A 343 14.65 -0.92 -1.50
CA ARG A 343 15.10 -2.32 -1.50
C ARG A 343 14.68 -3.07 -2.77
N ILE A 344 13.47 -2.82 -3.27
CA ILE A 344 12.99 -3.42 -4.52
C ILE A 344 13.89 -2.96 -5.68
N PHE A 345 14.16 -1.67 -5.79
CA PHE A 345 15.10 -1.14 -6.77
C PHE A 345 16.48 -1.76 -6.65
N PHE A 346 17.00 -1.86 -5.42
CA PHE A 346 18.29 -2.45 -5.16
C PHE A 346 18.37 -3.91 -5.65
N VAL A 347 17.36 -4.73 -5.33
CA VAL A 347 17.33 -6.14 -5.74
C VAL A 347 17.20 -6.27 -7.24
N MET A 348 16.31 -5.51 -7.89
CA MET A 348 16.15 -5.52 -9.35
C MET A 348 17.43 -5.06 -10.08
N ALA A 349 18.12 -4.05 -9.56
CA ALA A 349 19.39 -3.57 -10.12
C ALA A 349 20.53 -4.56 -9.87
N ARG A 350 20.57 -5.23 -8.70
CA ARG A 350 21.49 -6.33 -8.40
C ARG A 350 21.32 -7.51 -9.36
N ASP A 351 20.09 -7.80 -9.74
CA ASP A 351 19.76 -8.84 -10.71
C ASP A 351 20.02 -8.39 -12.18
N GLY A 352 20.46 -7.14 -12.39
CA GLY A 352 20.81 -6.59 -13.69
C GLY A 352 19.60 -6.22 -14.55
N LEU A 353 18.38 -6.24 -14.00
CA LEU A 353 17.16 -5.84 -14.70
C LEU A 353 17.03 -4.31 -14.81
N LEU A 354 17.67 -3.58 -13.90
CA LEU A 354 17.82 -2.13 -13.93
C LEU A 354 19.31 -1.75 -13.99
N PRO A 355 19.65 -0.51 -14.41
CA PRO A 355 21.03 -0.05 -14.45
C PRO A 355 21.73 -0.20 -13.10
N ARG A 356 22.91 -0.79 -13.07
CA ARG A 356 23.70 -1.01 -11.85
C ARG A 356 23.98 0.27 -11.06
N ALA A 357 23.99 1.44 -11.72
CA ALA A 357 24.13 2.73 -11.04
C ALA A 357 23.02 2.98 -10.02
N LEU A 358 21.82 2.42 -10.22
CA LEU A 358 20.67 2.54 -9.33
C LEU A 358 20.78 1.67 -8.07
N SER A 359 21.71 0.69 -8.05
CA SER A 359 21.99 -0.13 -6.87
C SER A 359 23.09 0.44 -5.97
N LYS A 360 23.61 1.63 -6.28
CA LYS A 360 24.65 2.26 -5.45
C LYS A 360 24.08 2.65 -4.10
N VAL A 361 24.65 2.07 -3.06
CA VAL A 361 24.35 2.39 -1.66
C VAL A 361 25.42 3.36 -1.16
N ASN A 362 25.01 4.42 -0.49
CA ASN A 362 25.92 5.35 0.14
C ASN A 362 26.60 4.65 1.33
N ALA A 363 27.94 4.59 1.32
CA ALA A 363 28.72 3.89 2.34
C ALA A 363 28.53 4.45 3.76
N LYS A 364 28.22 5.75 3.92
CA LYS A 364 28.01 6.39 5.22
C LYS A 364 26.61 6.14 5.78
N THR A 365 25.59 6.20 4.93
CA THR A 365 24.19 6.15 5.36
C THR A 365 23.57 4.75 5.21
N GLY A 366 24.20 3.87 4.43
CA GLY A 366 23.68 2.55 4.12
C GLY A 366 22.37 2.57 3.28
N THR A 367 22.07 3.72 2.64
CA THR A 367 20.84 3.92 1.86
C THR A 367 21.14 4.17 0.39
N PRO A 368 20.28 3.74 -0.56
CA PRO A 368 20.36 4.10 -1.95
C PRO A 368 19.79 5.50 -2.19
N VAL A 369 20.56 6.54 -1.82
CA VAL A 369 20.15 7.95 -1.79
C VAL A 369 19.50 8.40 -3.10
N LEU A 370 20.08 8.03 -4.26
CA LEU A 370 19.55 8.42 -5.56
C LEU A 370 18.11 7.92 -5.76
N MET A 371 17.84 6.66 -5.42
CA MET A 371 16.50 6.07 -5.58
C MET A 371 15.51 6.66 -4.57
N THR A 372 15.96 6.90 -3.36
CA THR A 372 15.14 7.54 -2.33
C THR A 372 14.69 8.95 -2.76
N LEU A 373 15.61 9.77 -3.24
CA LEU A 373 15.29 11.12 -3.72
C LEU A 373 14.43 11.11 -4.97
N LEU A 374 14.69 10.20 -5.92
CA LEU A 374 13.86 10.05 -7.11
C LEU A 374 12.42 9.67 -6.73
N THR A 375 12.24 8.72 -5.82
CA THR A 375 10.92 8.36 -5.29
C THR A 375 10.26 9.56 -4.62
N GLY A 376 11.01 10.30 -3.78
CA GLY A 376 10.51 11.50 -3.12
C GLY A 376 10.01 12.55 -4.12
N VAL A 377 10.80 12.85 -5.16
CA VAL A 377 10.40 13.81 -6.20
C VAL A 377 9.17 13.32 -6.97
N LEU A 378 9.13 12.05 -7.41
CA LEU A 378 7.98 11.50 -8.09
C LEU A 378 6.73 11.55 -7.21
N SER A 379 6.84 11.14 -5.94
CA SER A 379 5.73 11.21 -4.98
C SER A 379 5.28 12.65 -4.74
N ALA A 380 6.21 13.61 -4.63
CA ALA A 380 5.92 15.02 -4.45
C ALA A 380 5.15 15.62 -5.65
N VAL A 381 5.58 15.29 -6.88
CA VAL A 381 4.87 15.72 -8.09
C VAL A 381 3.47 15.12 -8.13
N LEU A 382 3.33 13.81 -7.89
CA LEU A 382 2.02 13.16 -7.94
C LEU A 382 1.08 13.71 -6.85
N SER A 383 1.57 13.86 -5.61
CA SER A 383 0.77 14.38 -4.49
C SER A 383 0.43 15.86 -4.61
N GLY A 384 1.27 16.64 -5.29
CA GLY A 384 1.01 18.06 -5.55
C GLY A 384 -0.13 18.33 -6.52
N PHE A 385 -0.35 17.43 -7.49
CA PHE A 385 -1.21 17.72 -8.65
C PHE A 385 -2.38 16.75 -8.81
N LEU A 386 -2.32 15.54 -8.27
CA LEU A 386 -3.37 14.53 -8.43
C LEU A 386 -4.24 14.40 -7.18
N SER A 387 -5.49 13.96 -7.36
CA SER A 387 -6.39 13.68 -6.26
C SER A 387 -5.98 12.43 -5.51
N LEU A 388 -6.26 12.37 -4.19
CA LEU A 388 -6.06 11.18 -3.38
C LEU A 388 -6.73 9.94 -4.01
N LYS A 389 -7.93 10.12 -4.55
CA LYS A 389 -8.71 9.05 -5.17
C LYS A 389 -8.01 8.48 -6.40
N ASP A 390 -7.58 9.32 -7.34
CA ASP A 390 -6.90 8.87 -8.57
C ASP A 390 -5.59 8.16 -8.24
N ILE A 391 -4.83 8.69 -7.27
CA ILE A 391 -3.57 8.09 -6.82
C ILE A 391 -3.82 6.72 -6.17
N ALA A 392 -4.80 6.63 -5.26
CA ALA A 392 -5.11 5.40 -4.55
C ALA A 392 -5.65 4.30 -5.49
N GLU A 393 -6.50 4.67 -6.45
CA GLU A 393 -7.01 3.73 -7.46
C GLU A 393 -5.88 3.15 -8.32
N LEU A 394 -4.92 3.99 -8.75
CA LEU A 394 -3.79 3.53 -9.55
C LEU A 394 -2.78 2.71 -8.73
N ALA A 395 -2.55 3.06 -7.47
CA ALA A 395 -1.78 2.25 -6.54
C ALA A 395 -2.39 0.85 -6.37
N ASN A 396 -3.73 0.79 -6.19
CA ASN A 396 -4.47 -0.46 -6.08
C ASN A 396 -4.27 -1.36 -7.30
N ALA A 397 -4.26 -0.81 -8.50
CA ALA A 397 -4.04 -1.60 -9.71
C ALA A 397 -2.67 -2.31 -9.67
N GLY A 398 -1.63 -1.63 -9.21
CA GLY A 398 -0.29 -2.20 -9.02
C GLY A 398 -0.25 -3.33 -7.98
N THR A 399 -0.83 -3.06 -6.80
CA THR A 399 -0.88 -4.01 -5.70
C THR A 399 -1.70 -5.26 -6.05
N LEU A 400 -2.86 -5.09 -6.69
CA LEU A 400 -3.70 -6.20 -7.14
C LEU A 400 -2.94 -7.11 -8.11
N ALA A 401 -2.18 -6.54 -9.05
CA ALA A 401 -1.34 -7.30 -9.97
C ALA A 401 -0.24 -8.08 -9.23
N ALA A 402 0.42 -7.46 -8.24
CA ALA A 402 1.42 -8.12 -7.42
C ALA A 402 0.82 -9.27 -6.59
N PHE A 403 -0.36 -9.08 -5.99
CA PHE A 403 -1.03 -10.11 -5.20
C PHE A 403 -1.51 -11.30 -6.04
N ILE A 404 -1.98 -11.04 -7.26
CA ILE A 404 -2.28 -12.10 -8.25
C ILE A 404 -1.02 -12.93 -8.52
N ALA A 405 0.11 -12.27 -8.74
CA ALA A 405 1.37 -12.96 -9.00
C ALA A 405 1.87 -13.76 -7.78
N VAL A 406 1.68 -13.27 -6.57
CA VAL A 406 2.01 -13.99 -5.32
C VAL A 406 1.13 -15.23 -5.16
N GLY A 407 -0.18 -15.12 -5.35
CA GLY A 407 -1.09 -16.26 -5.36
C GLY A 407 -0.72 -17.31 -6.42
N ALA A 408 -0.42 -16.85 -7.65
CA ALA A 408 0.05 -17.71 -8.73
C ALA A 408 1.40 -18.37 -8.39
N SER A 409 2.32 -17.66 -7.73
CA SER A 409 3.61 -18.20 -7.28
C SER A 409 3.42 -19.35 -6.30
N VAL A 410 2.48 -19.24 -5.34
CA VAL A 410 2.14 -20.34 -4.43
C VAL A 410 1.68 -21.55 -5.22
N ILE A 411 0.71 -21.38 -6.13
CA ILE A 411 0.17 -22.49 -6.95
C ILE A 411 1.29 -23.16 -7.76
N VAL A 412 2.11 -22.36 -8.47
CA VAL A 412 3.20 -22.88 -9.32
C VAL A 412 4.23 -23.64 -8.49
N LEU A 413 4.64 -23.12 -7.33
CA LEU A 413 5.63 -23.80 -6.48
C LEU A 413 5.05 -25.04 -5.78
N ARG A 414 3.76 -25.05 -5.47
CA ARG A 414 3.09 -26.23 -4.94
C ARG A 414 3.02 -27.38 -5.95
N LEU A 415 2.76 -27.04 -7.22
CA LEU A 415 2.69 -28.04 -8.30
C LEU A 415 4.08 -28.51 -8.73
N ARG A 416 5.10 -27.63 -8.70
CA ARG A 416 6.43 -27.95 -9.21
C ARG A 416 7.33 -28.59 -8.16
N GLU A 417 7.24 -28.13 -6.92
CA GLU A 417 8.05 -28.61 -5.79
C GLU A 417 7.13 -29.07 -4.62
N PRO A 418 6.27 -30.08 -4.84
CA PRO A 418 5.29 -30.50 -3.84
C PRO A 418 5.92 -30.97 -2.53
N ASN A 419 7.07 -31.62 -2.60
CA ASN A 419 7.77 -32.20 -1.45
C ASN A 419 8.73 -31.21 -0.76
N ARG A 420 8.85 -29.97 -1.23
CA ARG A 420 9.74 -28.99 -0.58
C ARG A 420 9.20 -28.66 0.81
N PRO A 421 10.06 -28.78 1.87
CA PRO A 421 9.62 -28.46 3.22
C PRO A 421 9.24 -26.99 3.34
N ARG A 422 8.08 -26.74 3.92
CA ARG A 422 7.53 -25.40 4.17
C ARG A 422 7.34 -25.20 5.66
N VAL A 423 7.83 -24.10 6.16
CA VAL A 423 7.69 -23.76 7.59
C VAL A 423 6.26 -23.32 7.89
N PHE A 424 5.72 -22.46 7.03
CA PHE A 424 4.31 -22.13 7.01
C PHE A 424 3.70 -22.60 5.69
N SER A 425 2.54 -23.22 5.78
CA SER A 425 1.76 -23.67 4.63
C SER A 425 0.45 -22.93 4.60
N THR A 426 0.15 -22.27 3.49
CA THR A 426 -1.17 -21.63 3.27
C THR A 426 -2.27 -22.66 3.51
N PRO A 427 -3.15 -22.44 4.51
CA PRO A 427 -4.24 -23.37 4.79
C PRO A 427 -5.16 -23.44 3.56
N LEU A 428 -5.65 -24.65 3.23
CA LEU A 428 -6.53 -24.85 2.08
C LEU A 428 -6.05 -24.11 0.81
N TRP A 429 -4.74 -24.15 0.53
CA TRP A 429 -4.14 -23.40 -0.59
C TRP A 429 -4.85 -23.57 -1.94
N PRO A 430 -5.47 -24.77 -2.28
CA PRO A 430 -6.19 -24.93 -3.53
C PRO A 430 -7.47 -24.08 -3.61
N LEU A 431 -7.95 -23.54 -2.48
CA LEU A 431 -9.07 -22.60 -2.41
C LEU A 431 -8.59 -21.17 -2.16
N VAL A 432 -7.71 -20.98 -1.17
CA VAL A 432 -7.25 -19.65 -0.72
C VAL A 432 -6.49 -18.91 -1.82
N ALA A 433 -5.53 -19.56 -2.49
CA ALA A 433 -4.76 -18.89 -3.53
C ALA A 433 -5.61 -18.54 -4.77
N PRO A 434 -6.43 -19.44 -5.35
CA PRO A 434 -7.36 -19.06 -6.41
C PRO A 434 -8.40 -18.03 -5.98
N ALA A 435 -8.95 -18.11 -4.76
CA ALA A 435 -9.91 -17.12 -4.25
C ALA A 435 -9.28 -15.74 -4.14
N GLY A 436 -8.04 -15.66 -3.66
CA GLY A 436 -7.27 -14.41 -3.64
C GLY A 436 -7.05 -13.86 -5.04
N ILE A 437 -6.65 -14.69 -6.01
CA ILE A 437 -6.45 -14.28 -7.40
C ILE A 437 -7.76 -13.77 -8.01
N LEU A 438 -8.85 -14.52 -7.88
CA LEU A 438 -10.17 -14.14 -8.42
C LEU A 438 -10.70 -12.86 -7.76
N GLY A 439 -10.52 -12.72 -6.43
CA GLY A 439 -10.85 -11.52 -5.70
C GLY A 439 -10.08 -10.31 -6.20
N CYS A 440 -8.76 -10.43 -6.37
CA CYS A 440 -7.93 -9.37 -6.93
C CYS A 440 -8.32 -9.02 -8.38
N LEU A 441 -8.61 -10.01 -9.23
CA LEU A 441 -9.07 -9.77 -10.60
C LEU A 441 -10.43 -9.03 -10.61
N TYR A 442 -11.36 -9.42 -9.73
CA TYR A 442 -12.67 -8.78 -9.66
C TYR A 442 -12.57 -7.34 -9.10
N LEU A 443 -11.71 -7.09 -8.10
CA LEU A 443 -11.44 -5.74 -7.62
C LEU A 443 -10.79 -4.89 -8.70
N PHE A 444 -9.84 -5.45 -9.46
CA PHE A 444 -9.22 -4.76 -10.59
C PHE A 444 -10.25 -4.38 -11.68
N TYR A 445 -11.14 -5.30 -12.02
CA TYR A 445 -12.25 -5.04 -12.95
C TYR A 445 -13.20 -3.95 -12.43
N SER A 446 -13.37 -3.86 -11.10
CA SER A 446 -14.23 -2.87 -10.45
C SER A 446 -13.63 -1.45 -10.44
N LEU A 447 -12.31 -1.31 -10.68
CA LEU A 447 -11.67 0.00 -10.84
C LEU A 447 -12.24 0.75 -12.05
N PRO A 448 -12.16 2.11 -12.05
CA PRO A 448 -12.52 2.91 -13.21
C PRO A 448 -11.72 2.53 -14.46
N ALA A 449 -12.34 2.62 -15.63
CA ALA A 449 -11.67 2.34 -16.90
C ALA A 449 -10.42 3.21 -17.12
N LYS A 450 -10.49 4.49 -16.75
CA LYS A 450 -9.36 5.42 -16.77
C LYS A 450 -8.14 4.85 -16.02
N THR A 451 -8.35 4.31 -14.82
CA THR A 451 -7.29 3.73 -13.99
C THR A 451 -6.70 2.47 -14.64
N GLN A 452 -7.55 1.62 -15.22
CA GLN A 452 -7.10 0.42 -15.95
C GLN A 452 -6.23 0.79 -17.17
N HIS A 453 -6.59 1.84 -17.91
CA HIS A 453 -5.81 2.35 -19.04
C HIS A 453 -4.47 2.92 -18.58
N TYR A 454 -4.43 3.71 -17.51
CA TYR A 454 -3.18 4.25 -16.98
C TYR A 454 -2.24 3.15 -16.47
N PHE A 455 -2.78 2.13 -15.82
CA PHE A 455 -2.03 0.96 -15.43
C PHE A 455 -1.42 0.24 -16.65
N LEU A 456 -2.21 0.04 -17.70
CA LEU A 456 -1.73 -0.56 -18.94
C LEU A 456 -0.61 0.27 -19.58
N TYR A 457 -0.77 1.60 -19.68
CA TYR A 457 0.25 2.47 -20.25
C TYR A 457 1.55 2.43 -19.43
N ALA A 458 1.45 2.46 -18.11
CA ALA A 458 2.62 2.33 -17.24
C ALA A 458 3.36 1.01 -17.47
N HIS A 459 2.63 -0.09 -17.67
CA HIS A 459 3.22 -1.41 -17.93
C HIS A 459 3.77 -1.55 -19.36
N LEU A 460 3.19 -0.88 -20.35
CA LEU A 460 3.76 -0.80 -21.70
C LEU A 460 5.11 -0.08 -21.68
N ILE A 461 5.22 1.02 -20.92
CA ILE A 461 6.50 1.72 -20.70
C ILE A 461 7.50 0.76 -20.02
N GLY A 462 7.09 0.07 -18.98
CA GLY A 462 7.91 -0.93 -18.29
C GLY A 462 8.36 -2.06 -19.21
N ALA A 463 7.48 -2.56 -20.09
CA ALA A 463 7.80 -3.59 -21.07
C ALA A 463 8.86 -3.12 -22.08
N VAL A 464 8.76 -1.88 -22.57
CA VAL A 464 9.75 -1.28 -23.45
C VAL A 464 11.12 -1.22 -22.75
N ILE A 465 11.17 -0.75 -21.51
CA ILE A 465 12.42 -0.71 -20.72
C ILE A 465 13.00 -2.12 -20.55
N TYR A 466 12.16 -3.12 -20.26
CA TYR A 466 12.60 -4.50 -20.13
C TYR A 466 13.22 -5.04 -21.41
N VAL A 467 12.55 -4.87 -22.54
CA VAL A 467 13.04 -5.36 -23.86
C VAL A 467 14.34 -4.66 -24.26
N LEU A 468 14.43 -3.35 -24.04
CA LEU A 468 15.62 -2.58 -24.43
C LEU A 468 16.81 -2.86 -23.50
N TYR A 469 16.58 -3.07 -22.22
CA TYR A 469 17.64 -3.18 -21.23
C TYR A 469 17.62 -4.52 -20.46
N GLY A 470 16.58 -4.80 -19.67
CA GLY A 470 16.54 -5.90 -18.69
C GLY A 470 16.78 -7.26 -19.32
N MET A 471 16.06 -7.57 -20.38
CA MET A 471 16.15 -8.85 -21.09
C MET A 471 17.57 -9.17 -21.60
N ARG A 472 18.40 -8.14 -21.86
CA ARG A 472 19.76 -8.28 -22.38
C ARG A 472 20.85 -8.21 -21.34
N LYS A 473 20.61 -7.50 -20.22
CA LYS A 473 21.61 -7.17 -19.20
C LYS A 473 21.40 -7.91 -17.89
N SER A 474 20.31 -8.70 -17.74
CA SER A 474 20.09 -9.49 -16.54
C SER A 474 21.24 -10.46 -16.29
N VAL A 475 21.51 -10.74 -15.00
CA VAL A 475 22.58 -11.67 -14.59
C VAL A 475 22.39 -13.05 -15.22
N LEU A 476 21.14 -13.54 -15.30
CA LEU A 476 20.86 -14.82 -15.95
C LEU A 476 21.09 -14.79 -17.45
N ALA A 477 20.76 -13.67 -18.14
CA ALA A 477 21.05 -13.50 -19.56
C ALA A 477 22.55 -13.50 -19.85
N GLN A 478 23.34 -12.86 -18.97
CA GLN A 478 24.79 -12.84 -19.10
C GLN A 478 25.42 -14.20 -18.85
N ALA A 479 24.93 -14.94 -17.84
CA ALA A 479 25.37 -16.31 -17.56
C ALA A 479 25.08 -17.27 -18.73
N GLU A 480 23.92 -17.16 -19.36
CA GLU A 480 23.58 -17.95 -20.55
C GLU A 480 24.54 -17.66 -21.74
N LYS A 481 24.85 -16.36 -21.98
CA LYS A 481 25.78 -15.97 -23.03
C LYS A 481 27.21 -16.43 -22.76
N ALA A 482 27.61 -16.55 -21.52
CA ALA A 482 28.92 -17.05 -21.13
C ALA A 482 29.03 -18.59 -21.23
N ALA A 483 27.89 -19.30 -21.21
CA ALA A 483 27.81 -20.75 -21.30
C ALA A 483 27.54 -21.27 -22.74
N SER A 484 27.17 -20.39 -23.68
CA SER A 484 26.99 -20.64 -25.11
C SER A 484 28.24 -20.31 -25.89
#